data_bbdaa1470f7f36bf5ad96b892097dc83
#
_entry.id   bbdaa1470f7f36bf5ad96b892097dc83
#
_cell.length_a   1.000
_cell.length_b   1.000
_cell.length_c   1.000
_cell.angle_alpha   90.00
_cell.angle_beta   90.00
_cell.angle_gamma   90.00
#
_symmetry.space_group_name_H-M   'P 1'
#
loop_
_entity.id
_entity.type
_entity.pdbx_description
1 polymer ?
#
loop_
_entity_poly.entity_id
_entity_poly.type
_entity_poly.pdbx_seq_one_letter_code
_entity_poly.pdbx_strand_id
1 'polypeptide(L)'
;LGDYNALRKDYEAPAVSDEQVTDYLRRLQTSYATAEPVERAAEKGDLVYYMLNGHYSQPAEGEDAEVVKDGPAQSIIGEDTLSDKDWPFAGFSDELIGLSANDEKTVKHTYADDEKDEKLRGREVEFHVTVQSIKALHLPELDDEFAKTMGEFATFAELKESVVKQLSESARQEYEQKYFDELFEEIAGQSTIKYPPQVLEDEQEHILEHLKEDLTKNNLDLETYLKLINTDREAFMAEQVTPAAVKRLRRSLVLEEIGKAEKIELAENEVNEAVNGTLRQLSTTPGFDPKKVTERLVNAIAMDAVSRLYNARILERLKAIATGEAEKVAEATTIEAGETAPSGESEPAEKDAAE
;
A
#
# COMPACT_ATOMS: atom_id res chain seq x y z
N LEU A 1 7.41 -22.70 -17.25
CA LEU A 1 6.70 -22.58 -15.96
C LEU A 1 6.89 -23.86 -15.14
N GLY A 2 6.94 -23.71 -13.80
CA GLY A 2 6.74 -24.81 -12.88
C GLY A 2 5.27 -25.27 -12.88
N ASP A 3 4.94 -26.26 -12.05
CA ASP A 3 3.57 -26.75 -11.91
C ASP A 3 2.73 -25.81 -11.03
N TYR A 4 2.32 -24.69 -11.59
CA TYR A 4 1.48 -23.72 -10.89
C TYR A 4 0.05 -24.21 -10.60
N ASN A 5 -0.41 -25.28 -11.28
CA ASN A 5 -1.72 -25.88 -11.04
C ASN A 5 -1.77 -26.68 -9.72
N ALA A 6 -0.62 -27.13 -9.23
CA ALA A 6 -0.51 -27.83 -7.94
C ALA A 6 -0.45 -26.88 -6.74
N LEU A 7 -0.31 -25.57 -6.97
CA LEU A 7 -0.28 -24.59 -5.87
C LEU A 7 -1.59 -24.58 -5.09
N ARG A 8 -1.49 -24.55 -3.78
CA ARG A 8 -2.64 -24.39 -2.89
C ARG A 8 -2.31 -23.37 -1.81
N LYS A 9 -3.11 -22.32 -1.78
CA LYS A 9 -2.99 -21.22 -0.82
C LYS A 9 -4.35 -20.61 -0.55
N ASP A 10 -4.78 -20.65 0.69
CA ASP A 10 -6.04 -20.04 1.09
C ASP A 10 -5.99 -18.53 0.92
N TYR A 11 -7.12 -17.94 0.54
CA TYR A 11 -7.29 -16.52 0.42
C TYR A 11 -8.30 -16.01 1.44
N GLU A 12 -7.80 -15.33 2.46
CA GLU A 12 -8.60 -14.74 3.52
C GLU A 12 -8.22 -13.26 3.67
N ALA A 13 -8.93 -12.38 2.94
CA ALA A 13 -8.72 -10.95 3.09
C ALA A 13 -9.06 -10.50 4.52
N PRO A 14 -8.22 -9.68 5.16
CA PRO A 14 -8.46 -9.22 6.51
C PRO A 14 -9.73 -8.35 6.58
N ALA A 15 -10.54 -8.58 7.61
CA ALA A 15 -11.63 -7.68 7.95
C ALA A 15 -11.09 -6.50 8.75
N VAL A 16 -11.61 -5.31 8.49
CA VAL A 16 -11.29 -4.11 9.27
C VAL A 16 -12.01 -4.18 10.61
N SER A 17 -11.27 -3.98 11.70
CA SER A 17 -11.83 -3.96 13.04
C SER A 17 -12.47 -2.61 13.39
N ASP A 18 -13.41 -2.62 14.33
CA ASP A 18 -13.98 -1.36 14.87
C ASP A 18 -12.91 -0.46 15.51
N GLU A 19 -11.85 -1.04 16.05
CA GLU A 19 -10.71 -0.33 16.61
C GLU A 19 -9.96 0.47 15.53
N GLN A 20 -9.64 -0.15 14.40
CA GLN A 20 -9.00 0.53 13.27
C GLN A 20 -9.84 1.69 12.73
N VAL A 21 -11.17 1.52 12.68
CA VAL A 21 -12.09 2.58 12.27
C VAL A 21 -12.07 3.73 13.27
N THR A 22 -12.10 3.41 14.57
CA THR A 22 -12.06 4.39 15.65
C THR A 22 -10.76 5.17 15.64
N ASP A 23 -9.62 4.49 15.49
CA ASP A 23 -8.30 5.11 15.41
C ASP A 23 -8.17 6.02 14.18
N TYR A 24 -8.69 5.58 13.03
CA TYR A 24 -8.70 6.43 11.84
C TYR A 24 -9.54 7.70 12.04
N LEU A 25 -10.75 7.56 12.58
CA LEU A 25 -11.62 8.71 12.89
C LEU A 25 -10.99 9.64 13.93
N ARG A 26 -10.26 9.07 14.91
CA ARG A 26 -9.52 9.86 15.90
C ARG A 26 -8.39 10.66 15.26
N ARG A 27 -7.60 10.06 14.39
CA ARG A 27 -6.55 10.76 13.61
C ARG A 27 -7.15 11.88 12.77
N LEU A 28 -8.26 11.61 12.11
CA LEU A 28 -8.99 12.60 11.33
C LEU A 28 -9.45 13.76 12.23
N GLN A 29 -10.08 13.46 13.37
CA GLN A 29 -10.50 14.43 14.38
C GLN A 29 -9.34 15.30 14.86
N THR A 30 -8.19 14.69 15.15
CA THR A 30 -6.99 15.38 15.60
C THR A 30 -6.40 16.30 14.53
N SER A 31 -6.47 15.92 13.26
CA SER A 31 -6.02 16.77 12.14
C SER A 31 -6.82 18.05 11.99
N TYR A 32 -8.05 18.08 12.53
CA TYR A 32 -8.93 19.26 12.54
C TYR A 32 -9.08 19.91 13.92
N ALA A 33 -8.23 19.48 14.88
CA ALA A 33 -8.20 20.08 16.20
C ALA A 33 -7.70 21.54 16.15
N THR A 34 -8.27 22.37 16.97
CA THR A 34 -7.72 23.71 17.24
C THR A 34 -6.77 23.67 18.42
N ALA A 35 -5.61 24.31 18.27
CA ALA A 35 -4.57 24.32 19.29
C ALA A 35 -4.45 25.69 19.92
N GLU A 36 -4.71 25.81 21.21
CA GLU A 36 -4.60 27.06 21.98
C GLU A 36 -3.40 27.01 22.92
N PRO A 37 -2.47 28.00 22.87
CA PRO A 37 -1.35 28.06 23.80
C PRO A 37 -1.83 28.16 25.25
N VAL A 38 -1.19 27.39 26.15
CA VAL A 38 -1.50 27.39 27.58
C VAL A 38 -0.22 27.57 28.42
N GLU A 39 -0.35 28.27 29.55
CA GLU A 39 0.76 28.52 30.49
C GLU A 39 0.72 27.62 31.75
N ARG A 40 0.00 26.48 31.63
CA ARG A 40 -0.04 25.45 32.69
C ARG A 40 0.86 24.28 32.37
N ALA A 41 1.08 23.42 33.35
CA ALA A 41 1.74 22.14 33.16
C ALA A 41 0.95 21.28 32.15
N ALA A 42 1.67 20.47 31.38
CA ALA A 42 1.12 19.62 30.34
C ALA A 42 0.21 18.53 30.93
N GLU A 43 -0.95 18.35 30.31
CA GLU A 43 -1.95 17.36 30.67
C GLU A 43 -2.21 16.40 29.49
N LYS A 44 -2.88 15.30 29.79
CA LYS A 44 -3.25 14.32 28.75
C LYS A 44 -4.13 15.01 27.68
N GLY A 45 -3.79 14.78 26.41
CA GLY A 45 -4.44 15.40 25.25
C GLY A 45 -3.83 16.72 24.79
N ASP A 46 -2.85 17.28 25.52
CA ASP A 46 -2.15 18.46 25.07
C ASP A 46 -1.11 18.14 24.01
N LEU A 47 -0.89 19.07 23.08
CA LEU A 47 0.21 19.06 22.12
C LEU A 47 1.41 19.77 22.72
N VAL A 48 2.48 19.03 22.92
CA VAL A 48 3.75 19.54 23.50
C VAL A 48 4.80 19.64 22.42
N TYR A 49 5.41 20.82 22.31
CA TYR A 49 6.60 21.06 21.48
C TYR A 49 7.83 21.04 22.37
N TYR A 50 8.84 20.28 22.00
CA TYR A 50 10.06 20.12 22.79
C TYR A 50 11.29 19.91 21.92
N MET A 51 12.47 20.17 22.48
CA MET A 51 13.73 19.70 21.93
C MET A 51 14.03 18.32 22.53
N LEU A 52 14.49 17.41 21.69
CA LEU A 52 14.86 16.07 22.11
C LEU A 52 16.25 15.74 21.59
N ASN A 53 17.09 15.19 22.48
CA ASN A 53 18.26 14.44 22.08
C ASN A 53 18.32 13.12 22.86
N GLY A 54 19.05 12.14 22.32
CA GLY A 54 19.19 10.83 22.96
C GLY A 54 20.60 10.29 22.82
N HIS A 55 21.14 9.79 23.96
CA HIS A 55 22.46 9.21 24.00
C HIS A 55 22.44 7.82 24.64
N TYR A 56 23.31 6.91 24.20
CA TYR A 56 23.50 5.68 24.92
C TYR A 56 24.04 5.95 26.32
N SER A 57 23.43 5.36 27.36
CA SER A 57 23.93 5.45 28.73
C SER A 57 25.34 4.84 28.86
N GLN A 58 25.66 3.84 28.04
CA GLN A 58 26.97 3.18 27.98
C GLN A 58 27.35 2.92 26.52
N PRO A 59 27.96 3.90 25.82
CA PRO A 59 28.42 3.70 24.45
C PRO A 59 29.58 2.70 24.40
N ALA A 60 29.67 1.90 23.33
CA ALA A 60 30.82 1.03 23.10
C ALA A 60 32.07 1.85 22.72
N GLU A 61 33.25 1.27 22.92
CA GLU A 61 34.52 1.97 22.64
C GLU A 61 34.64 2.28 21.12
N GLY A 62 34.65 3.56 20.78
CA GLY A 62 34.70 4.05 19.38
C GLY A 62 33.35 4.21 18.72
N GLU A 63 32.25 3.99 19.40
CA GLU A 63 30.90 4.20 18.90
C GLU A 63 30.45 5.66 19.15
N ASP A 64 29.67 6.20 18.21
CA ASP A 64 28.98 7.47 18.42
C ASP A 64 27.92 7.28 19.51
N ALA A 65 28.05 8.06 20.58
CA ALA A 65 27.10 7.99 21.69
C ALA A 65 25.71 8.52 21.32
N GLU A 66 25.62 9.32 20.26
CA GLU A 66 24.38 9.97 19.87
C GLU A 66 23.45 8.98 19.13
N VAL A 67 22.26 8.76 19.70
CA VAL A 67 21.18 7.94 19.14
C VAL A 67 20.16 8.81 18.41
N VAL A 68 19.79 9.93 19.04
CA VAL A 68 18.86 10.92 18.50
C VAL A 68 19.56 12.27 18.52
N LYS A 69 19.72 12.86 17.33
CA LYS A 69 20.31 14.20 17.19
C LYS A 69 19.41 15.24 17.82
N ASP A 70 20.04 16.23 18.45
CA ASP A 70 19.30 17.36 19.03
C ASP A 70 18.44 18.04 17.96
N GLY A 71 17.13 18.02 18.19
CA GLY A 71 16.17 18.52 17.23
C GLY A 71 14.79 18.77 17.82
N PRO A 72 13.98 19.60 17.13
CA PRO A 72 12.61 19.87 17.53
C PRO A 72 11.73 18.64 17.29
N ALA A 73 10.88 18.36 18.27
CA ALA A 73 9.88 17.31 18.22
C ALA A 73 8.56 17.81 18.81
N GLN A 74 7.50 17.06 18.53
CA GLN A 74 6.19 17.31 19.09
C GLN A 74 5.46 16.00 19.37
N SER A 75 4.67 15.96 20.42
CA SER A 75 3.80 14.82 20.75
C SER A 75 2.50 15.28 21.35
N ILE A 76 1.44 14.51 21.11
CA ILE A 76 0.18 14.66 21.83
C ILE A 76 0.21 13.69 22.99
N ILE A 77 0.07 14.20 24.21
CA ILE A 77 0.20 13.37 25.40
C ILE A 77 -0.90 12.31 25.47
N GLY A 78 -0.48 11.05 25.63
CA GLY A 78 -1.37 9.89 25.75
C GLY A 78 -2.02 9.46 24.43
N GLU A 79 -1.49 9.92 23.30
CA GLU A 79 -1.91 9.51 21.96
C GLU A 79 -0.70 9.02 21.14
N ASP A 80 0.02 8.03 21.64
CA ASP A 80 1.20 7.45 20.98
C ASP A 80 0.87 6.81 19.61
N THR A 81 -0.41 6.54 19.37
CA THR A 81 -0.90 5.98 18.11
C THR A 81 -0.98 6.98 16.94
N LEU A 82 -0.84 8.28 17.18
CA LEU A 82 -0.97 9.32 16.16
C LEU A 82 0.35 9.72 15.48
N SER A 83 1.46 9.54 16.15
CA SER A 83 2.77 9.64 15.53
C SER A 83 3.18 8.27 14.98
N ASP A 84 3.82 8.27 13.82
CA ASP A 84 4.41 7.05 13.30
C ASP A 84 5.33 6.44 14.36
N LYS A 85 4.81 5.37 15.00
CA LYS A 85 5.58 4.42 15.80
C LYS A 85 6.24 5.01 17.05
N ASP A 86 5.69 4.72 18.19
CA ASP A 86 6.41 4.52 19.46
C ASP A 86 7.75 5.28 19.58
N TRP A 87 7.85 6.47 18.96
CA TRP A 87 9.09 7.23 18.92
C TRP A 87 9.15 8.24 20.07
N PRO A 88 10.26 8.29 20.81
CA PRO A 88 11.42 7.42 20.68
C PRO A 88 11.21 6.01 21.24
N PHE A 89 10.14 5.77 22.01
CA PHE A 89 9.65 4.49 22.50
C PHE A 89 8.19 4.60 22.95
N ALA A 90 7.50 3.47 23.05
CA ALA A 90 6.10 3.41 23.46
C ALA A 90 5.88 4.02 24.86
N GLY A 91 4.90 4.93 25.00
CA GLY A 91 4.60 5.63 26.25
C GLY A 91 5.50 6.84 26.56
N PHE A 92 6.39 7.22 25.64
CA PHE A 92 7.24 8.39 25.85
C PHE A 92 6.44 9.67 26.10
N SER A 93 5.33 9.86 25.42
CA SER A 93 4.50 11.06 25.56
C SER A 93 3.96 11.23 27.00
N ASP A 94 3.72 10.14 27.72
CA ASP A 94 3.28 10.17 29.12
C ASP A 94 4.36 10.73 30.05
N GLU A 95 5.63 10.63 29.69
CA GLU A 95 6.73 11.21 30.45
C GLU A 95 6.76 12.75 30.42
N LEU A 96 6.00 13.36 29.50
CA LEU A 96 5.85 14.80 29.38
C LEU A 96 4.75 15.37 30.30
N ILE A 97 3.91 14.52 30.91
CA ILE A 97 2.84 14.95 31.83
C ILE A 97 3.43 15.71 33.02
N GLY A 98 2.85 16.86 33.33
CA GLY A 98 3.22 17.68 34.43
C GLY A 98 4.41 18.62 34.19
N LEU A 99 5.06 18.57 33.02
CA LEU A 99 6.11 19.52 32.66
C LEU A 99 5.48 20.84 32.19
N SER A 100 6.14 21.93 32.52
CA SER A 100 5.79 23.28 32.06
C SER A 100 6.73 23.75 30.96
N ALA A 101 6.40 24.85 30.28
CA ALA A 101 7.31 25.45 29.30
C ALA A 101 8.66 25.82 29.93
N ASN A 102 9.75 25.49 29.27
CA ASN A 102 11.16 25.56 29.67
C ASN A 102 11.58 24.56 30.74
N ASP A 103 10.75 23.61 31.12
CA ASP A 103 11.18 22.50 31.97
C ASP A 103 12.06 21.52 31.17
N GLU A 104 13.04 20.98 31.88
CA GLU A 104 13.95 19.96 31.36
C GLU A 104 13.75 18.65 32.13
N LYS A 105 13.74 17.54 31.38
CA LYS A 105 13.62 16.18 31.94
C LYS A 105 14.55 15.24 31.23
N THR A 106 15.17 14.35 31.99
CA THR A 106 15.92 13.22 31.47
C THR A 106 15.11 11.94 31.67
N VAL A 107 14.83 11.23 30.59
CA VAL A 107 14.11 9.96 30.62
C VAL A 107 15.05 8.85 30.18
N LYS A 108 15.14 7.78 30.98
CA LYS A 108 15.90 6.58 30.62
C LYS A 108 15.00 5.49 30.14
N HIS A 109 15.35 4.90 29.03
CA HIS A 109 14.62 3.77 28.46
C HIS A 109 15.56 2.64 28.08
N THR A 110 15.22 1.40 28.44
CA THR A 110 15.95 0.20 28.04
C THR A 110 15.13 -0.51 26.98
N TYR A 111 15.66 -0.59 25.79
CA TYR A 111 15.02 -1.30 24.68
C TYR A 111 15.07 -2.83 24.87
N ALA A 112 14.05 -3.53 24.39
CA ALA A 112 13.97 -4.97 24.49
C ALA A 112 15.03 -5.67 23.60
N ASP A 113 15.36 -6.92 23.92
CA ASP A 113 16.32 -7.72 23.14
C ASP A 113 15.82 -8.08 21.73
N ASP A 114 14.52 -8.00 21.49
CA ASP A 114 13.83 -8.25 20.22
C ASP A 114 13.46 -6.97 19.45
N GLU A 115 14.02 -5.81 19.86
CA GLU A 115 13.79 -4.54 19.18
C GLU A 115 14.14 -4.65 17.69
N LYS A 116 13.35 -3.97 16.84
CA LYS A 116 13.54 -3.98 15.38
C LYS A 116 14.86 -3.38 14.95
N ASP A 117 15.26 -2.29 15.59
CA ASP A 117 16.56 -1.67 15.36
C ASP A 117 17.64 -2.44 16.14
N GLU A 118 18.47 -3.17 15.41
CA GLU A 118 19.58 -3.94 15.98
C GLU A 118 20.53 -3.13 16.84
N LYS A 119 20.67 -1.83 16.55
CA LYS A 119 21.54 -0.92 17.32
C LYS A 119 21.00 -0.61 18.70
N LEU A 120 19.70 -0.72 18.89
CA LEU A 120 19.00 -0.40 20.15
C LEU A 120 18.77 -1.63 21.04
N ARG A 121 18.85 -2.85 20.51
CA ARG A 121 18.54 -4.10 21.23
C ARG A 121 19.26 -4.23 22.55
N GLY A 122 18.51 -4.40 23.63
CA GLY A 122 19.03 -4.59 24.98
C GLY A 122 19.81 -3.39 25.55
N ARG A 123 19.75 -2.24 24.90
CA ARG A 123 20.54 -1.05 25.27
C ARG A 123 19.70 -0.02 25.99
N GLU A 124 20.31 0.65 26.96
CA GLU A 124 19.73 1.79 27.67
C GLU A 124 20.14 3.09 26.96
N VAL A 125 19.13 3.93 26.68
CA VAL A 125 19.29 5.26 26.11
C VAL A 125 18.73 6.31 27.07
N GLU A 126 19.48 7.41 27.28
CA GLU A 126 19.06 8.58 28.01
C GLU A 126 18.55 9.64 27.04
N PHE A 127 17.30 10.02 27.21
CA PHE A 127 16.64 11.05 26.41
C PHE A 127 16.57 12.35 27.24
N HIS A 128 17.12 13.42 26.70
CA HIS A 128 17.02 14.75 27.27
C HIS A 128 15.93 15.54 26.54
N VAL A 129 14.94 15.98 27.29
CA VAL A 129 13.78 16.73 26.79
C VAL A 129 13.82 18.12 27.38
N THR A 130 13.65 19.14 26.54
CA THR A 130 13.41 20.52 26.95
C THR A 130 12.09 20.99 26.34
N VAL A 131 11.07 21.19 27.16
CA VAL A 131 9.75 21.64 26.71
C VAL A 131 9.82 23.08 26.22
N GLN A 132 9.38 23.34 25.01
CA GLN A 132 9.36 24.68 24.42
C GLN A 132 8.01 25.37 24.62
N SER A 133 6.92 24.68 24.32
CA SER A 133 5.56 25.21 24.48
C SER A 133 4.53 24.10 24.56
N ILE A 134 3.42 24.43 25.18
CA ILE A 134 2.28 23.54 25.39
C ILE A 134 1.05 24.18 24.76
N LYS A 135 0.25 23.39 24.04
CA LYS A 135 -1.01 23.83 23.49
C LYS A 135 -2.11 22.84 23.87
N ALA A 136 -3.19 23.35 24.44
CA ALA A 136 -4.39 22.55 24.63
C ALA A 136 -5.04 22.27 23.28
N LEU A 137 -5.34 21.01 22.99
CA LEU A 137 -6.06 20.61 21.77
C LEU A 137 -7.56 20.53 22.04
N HIS A 138 -8.31 21.29 21.29
CA HIS A 138 -9.77 21.22 21.24
C HIS A 138 -10.19 20.41 20.04
N LEU A 139 -10.62 19.19 20.29
CA LEU A 139 -11.05 18.25 19.27
C LEU A 139 -12.50 18.59 18.87
N PRO A 140 -12.83 18.69 17.58
CA PRO A 140 -14.23 18.84 17.14
C PRO A 140 -15.04 17.59 17.55
N GLU A 141 -16.33 17.77 17.79
CA GLU A 141 -17.22 16.62 18.00
C GLU A 141 -17.39 15.82 16.71
N LEU A 142 -17.48 14.48 16.84
CA LEU A 142 -17.70 13.59 15.70
C LEU A 142 -19.20 13.52 15.40
N ASP A 143 -19.71 14.56 14.78
CA ASP A 143 -21.13 14.76 14.45
C ASP A 143 -21.34 15.02 12.94
N ASP A 144 -22.58 15.32 12.56
CA ASP A 144 -22.95 15.62 11.17
C ASP A 144 -22.32 16.93 10.65
N GLU A 145 -21.96 17.87 11.53
CA GLU A 145 -21.29 19.11 11.14
C GLU A 145 -19.82 18.80 10.80
N PHE A 146 -19.18 17.96 11.61
CA PHE A 146 -17.85 17.48 11.31
C PHE A 146 -17.82 16.72 9.98
N ALA A 147 -18.78 15.84 9.72
CA ALA A 147 -18.87 15.10 8.46
C ALA A 147 -18.94 16.04 7.24
N LYS A 148 -19.72 17.12 7.32
CA LYS A 148 -19.81 18.12 6.24
C LYS A 148 -18.52 18.88 5.99
N THR A 149 -17.65 19.02 6.99
CA THR A 149 -16.32 19.63 6.81
C THR A 149 -15.34 18.71 6.10
N MET A 150 -15.57 17.38 6.13
CA MET A 150 -14.72 16.36 5.51
C MET A 150 -15.00 16.17 4.01
N GLY A 151 -16.18 16.59 3.53
CA GLY A 151 -16.56 16.43 2.15
C GLY A 151 -18.08 16.48 1.95
N GLU A 152 -18.57 15.85 0.90
CA GLU A 152 -19.99 15.80 0.55
C GLU A 152 -20.77 14.74 1.37
N PHE A 153 -20.51 14.68 2.69
CA PHE A 153 -21.24 13.78 3.60
C PHE A 153 -22.35 14.54 4.30
N ALA A 154 -23.58 14.04 4.26
CA ALA A 154 -24.71 14.66 4.94
C ALA A 154 -24.74 14.31 6.44
N THR A 155 -24.23 13.13 6.82
CA THR A 155 -24.26 12.62 8.19
C THR A 155 -22.92 11.99 8.58
N PHE A 156 -22.66 11.92 9.89
CA PHE A 156 -21.49 11.20 10.42
C PHE A 156 -21.52 9.70 10.10
N ALA A 157 -22.72 9.11 9.98
CA ALA A 157 -22.88 7.73 9.58
C ALA A 157 -22.34 7.46 8.16
N GLU A 158 -22.62 8.37 7.21
CA GLU A 158 -22.10 8.29 5.85
C GLU A 158 -20.56 8.44 5.80
N LEU A 159 -20.00 9.37 6.58
CA LEU A 159 -18.54 9.50 6.72
C LEU A 159 -17.93 8.20 7.26
N LYS A 160 -18.50 7.64 8.34
CA LYS A 160 -18.02 6.38 8.94
C LYS A 160 -18.08 5.21 7.95
N GLU A 161 -19.17 5.09 7.19
CA GLU A 161 -19.30 4.05 6.16
C GLU A 161 -18.24 4.21 5.06
N SER A 162 -17.98 5.44 4.62
CA SER A 162 -16.91 5.75 3.67
C SER A 162 -15.52 5.37 4.20
N VAL A 163 -15.24 5.67 5.47
CA VAL A 163 -13.99 5.29 6.15
C VAL A 163 -13.84 3.77 6.21
N VAL A 164 -14.88 3.05 6.62
CA VAL A 164 -14.88 1.57 6.65
C VAL A 164 -14.58 1.00 5.27
N LYS A 165 -15.24 1.54 4.24
CA LYS A 165 -15.01 1.12 2.85
C LYS A 165 -13.57 1.39 2.41
N GLN A 166 -13.04 2.57 2.68
CA GLN A 166 -11.67 2.93 2.33
C GLN A 166 -10.63 2.05 3.03
N LEU A 167 -10.78 1.83 4.34
CA LEU A 167 -9.89 0.96 5.10
C LEU A 167 -9.97 -0.48 4.62
N SER A 168 -11.18 -1.00 4.36
CA SER A 168 -11.38 -2.35 3.84
C SER A 168 -10.74 -2.54 2.46
N GLU A 169 -10.87 -1.56 1.59
CA GLU A 169 -10.26 -1.55 0.26
C GLU A 169 -8.72 -1.53 0.37
N SER A 170 -8.17 -0.66 1.22
CA SER A 170 -6.73 -0.55 1.46
C SER A 170 -6.16 -1.85 2.07
N ALA A 171 -6.82 -2.39 3.08
CA ALA A 171 -6.40 -3.66 3.71
C ALA A 171 -6.46 -4.83 2.71
N ARG A 172 -7.50 -4.88 1.89
CA ARG A 172 -7.62 -5.88 0.83
C ARG A 172 -6.51 -5.75 -0.21
N GLN A 173 -6.22 -4.55 -0.68
CA GLN A 173 -5.18 -4.30 -1.68
C GLN A 173 -3.79 -4.69 -1.14
N GLU A 174 -3.49 -4.32 0.11
CA GLU A 174 -2.23 -4.71 0.76
C GLU A 174 -2.11 -6.22 0.91
N TYR A 175 -3.20 -6.88 1.33
CA TYR A 175 -3.25 -8.34 1.44
C TYR A 175 -3.08 -9.02 0.08
N GLU A 176 -3.81 -8.57 -0.96
CA GLU A 176 -3.71 -9.10 -2.32
C GLU A 176 -2.30 -8.95 -2.88
N GLN A 177 -1.66 -7.81 -2.66
CA GLN A 177 -0.28 -7.61 -3.08
C GLN A 177 0.67 -8.64 -2.46
N LYS A 178 0.60 -8.84 -1.14
CA LYS A 178 1.41 -9.85 -0.44
C LYS A 178 1.09 -11.27 -0.90
N TYR A 179 -0.21 -11.58 -1.02
CA TYR A 179 -0.69 -12.89 -1.45
C TYR A 179 -0.14 -13.27 -2.84
N PHE A 180 -0.25 -12.35 -3.80
CA PHE A 180 0.27 -12.59 -5.14
C PHE A 180 1.79 -12.56 -5.21
N ASP A 181 2.46 -11.69 -4.45
CA ASP A 181 3.93 -11.69 -4.39
C ASP A 181 4.46 -13.06 -3.93
N GLU A 182 3.86 -13.65 -2.89
CA GLU A 182 4.24 -14.97 -2.40
C GLU A 182 3.96 -16.08 -3.43
N LEU A 183 2.79 -16.05 -4.11
CA LEU A 183 2.50 -16.98 -5.20
C LEU A 183 3.51 -16.86 -6.35
N PHE A 184 3.87 -15.64 -6.74
CA PHE A 184 4.86 -15.42 -7.79
C PHE A 184 6.25 -15.90 -7.41
N GLU A 185 6.70 -15.68 -6.20
CA GLU A 185 7.99 -16.18 -5.72
C GLU A 185 8.03 -17.72 -5.75
N GLU A 186 6.94 -18.38 -5.36
CA GLU A 186 6.84 -19.84 -5.40
C GLU A 186 6.86 -20.36 -6.85
N ILE A 187 6.06 -19.79 -7.75
CA ILE A 187 6.03 -20.16 -9.17
C ILE A 187 7.41 -19.90 -9.81
N ALA A 188 7.99 -18.73 -9.56
CA ALA A 188 9.29 -18.37 -10.11
C ALA A 188 10.41 -19.26 -9.60
N GLY A 189 10.32 -19.71 -8.32
CA GLY A 189 11.26 -20.66 -7.73
C GLY A 189 11.26 -22.03 -8.41
N GLN A 190 10.08 -22.47 -8.87
CA GLN A 190 9.89 -23.75 -9.58
C GLN A 190 10.08 -23.61 -11.10
N SER A 191 10.24 -22.39 -11.62
CA SER A 191 10.31 -22.11 -13.07
C SER A 191 11.75 -21.89 -13.54
N THR A 192 12.04 -22.28 -14.78
CA THR A 192 13.28 -21.93 -15.45
C THR A 192 13.08 -20.68 -16.29
N ILE A 193 13.56 -19.54 -15.79
CA ILE A 193 13.40 -18.24 -16.45
C ILE A 193 14.72 -17.84 -17.10
N LYS A 194 14.69 -17.57 -18.42
CA LYS A 194 15.84 -17.13 -19.21
C LYS A 194 15.43 -15.91 -20.03
N TYR A 195 16.24 -14.89 -20.00
CA TYR A 195 16.07 -13.66 -20.78
C TYR A 195 17.42 -13.12 -21.25
N PRO A 196 17.49 -12.38 -22.36
CA PRO A 196 18.70 -11.70 -22.80
C PRO A 196 19.13 -10.61 -21.79
N PRO A 197 20.43 -10.34 -21.62
CA PRO A 197 20.92 -9.29 -20.73
C PRO A 197 20.31 -7.91 -21.01
N GLN A 198 20.09 -7.56 -22.29
CA GLN A 198 19.48 -6.32 -22.69
C GLN A 198 18.11 -6.07 -22.03
N VAL A 199 17.29 -7.11 -21.91
CA VAL A 199 15.95 -6.96 -21.29
C VAL A 199 16.05 -6.57 -19.81
N LEU A 200 17.10 -7.04 -19.12
CA LEU A 200 17.37 -6.62 -17.75
C LEU A 200 17.89 -5.18 -17.71
N GLU A 201 18.76 -4.78 -18.63
CA GLU A 201 19.26 -3.41 -18.74
C GLU A 201 18.11 -2.43 -19.02
N ASP A 202 17.22 -2.76 -19.94
CA ASP A 202 16.03 -1.95 -20.26
C ASP A 202 15.11 -1.79 -19.04
N GLU A 203 14.91 -2.86 -18.25
CA GLU A 203 14.09 -2.83 -17.04
C GLU A 203 14.73 -1.99 -15.93
N GLN A 204 16.06 -2.06 -15.78
CA GLN A 204 16.83 -1.21 -14.86
C GLN A 204 16.71 0.27 -15.23
N GLU A 205 16.83 0.59 -16.52
CA GLU A 205 16.68 1.96 -17.01
C GLU A 205 15.27 2.48 -16.75
N HIS A 206 14.26 1.67 -17.01
CA HIS A 206 12.85 2.01 -16.75
C HIS A 206 12.58 2.31 -15.26
N ILE A 207 13.12 1.49 -14.33
CA ILE A 207 13.01 1.76 -12.90
C ILE A 207 13.68 3.10 -12.54
N LEU A 208 14.85 3.37 -13.10
CA LEU A 208 15.54 4.64 -12.84
C LEU A 208 14.80 5.85 -13.41
N GLU A 209 14.17 5.72 -14.57
CA GLU A 209 13.35 6.80 -15.14
C GLU A 209 12.16 7.12 -14.26
N HIS A 210 11.42 6.12 -13.80
CA HIS A 210 10.32 6.32 -12.86
C HIS A 210 10.78 6.97 -11.56
N LEU A 211 11.91 6.51 -10.98
CA LEU A 211 12.46 7.12 -9.79
C LEU A 211 12.82 8.60 -10.02
N LYS A 212 13.44 8.94 -11.16
CA LYS A 212 13.77 10.33 -11.51
C LYS A 212 12.53 11.19 -11.66
N GLU A 213 11.47 10.66 -12.29
CA GLU A 213 10.19 11.36 -12.41
C GLU A 213 9.58 11.66 -11.04
N ASP A 214 9.58 10.69 -10.13
CA ASP A 214 9.03 10.85 -8.78
C ASP A 214 9.87 11.81 -7.93
N LEU A 215 11.19 11.74 -8.02
CA LEU A 215 12.09 12.70 -7.38
C LEU A 215 11.86 14.13 -7.91
N THR A 216 11.69 14.27 -9.22
CA THR A 216 11.45 15.59 -9.85
C THR A 216 10.14 16.23 -9.38
N LYS A 217 9.08 15.44 -9.14
CA LYS A 217 7.82 15.93 -8.53
C LYS A 217 8.04 16.54 -7.15
N ASN A 218 9.04 16.04 -6.42
CA ASN A 218 9.43 16.54 -5.10
C ASN A 218 10.58 17.56 -5.15
N ASN A 219 10.92 18.11 -6.33
CA ASN A 219 12.03 19.02 -6.56
C ASN A 219 13.40 18.45 -6.12
N LEU A 220 13.57 17.13 -6.21
CA LEU A 220 14.80 16.43 -5.88
C LEU A 220 15.39 15.80 -7.15
N ASP A 221 16.71 15.82 -7.30
CA ASP A 221 17.42 15.09 -8.34
C ASP A 221 18.06 13.81 -7.78
N LEU A 222 18.38 12.88 -8.69
CA LEU A 222 18.93 11.57 -8.30
C LEU A 222 20.27 11.67 -7.54
N GLU A 223 21.12 12.63 -7.90
CA GLU A 223 22.44 12.79 -7.23
C GLU A 223 22.27 13.25 -5.78
N THR A 224 21.37 14.22 -5.56
CA THR A 224 21.02 14.70 -4.21
C THR A 224 20.37 13.60 -3.39
N TYR A 225 19.45 12.83 -3.99
CA TYR A 225 18.84 11.66 -3.34
C TYR A 225 19.88 10.63 -2.90
N LEU A 226 20.81 10.25 -3.78
CA LEU A 226 21.87 9.30 -3.44
C LEU A 226 22.77 9.80 -2.31
N LYS A 227 23.07 11.10 -2.27
CA LYS A 227 23.81 11.72 -1.14
C LYS A 227 23.02 11.67 0.16
N LEU A 228 21.70 11.89 0.12
CA LEU A 228 20.84 11.82 1.32
C LEU A 228 20.80 10.41 1.92
N ILE A 229 20.76 9.38 1.09
CA ILE A 229 20.79 7.98 1.56
C ILE A 229 22.23 7.45 1.76
N ASN A 230 23.24 8.33 1.64
CA ASN A 230 24.65 8.03 1.83
C ASN A 230 25.14 6.81 1.01
N THR A 231 24.76 6.75 -0.28
CA THR A 231 25.16 5.68 -1.21
C THR A 231 25.65 6.28 -2.52
N ASP A 232 26.46 5.52 -3.25
CA ASP A 232 26.84 5.90 -4.60
C ASP A 232 25.94 5.21 -5.65
N ARG A 233 26.05 5.68 -6.91
CA ARG A 233 25.21 5.17 -7.99
C ARG A 233 25.45 3.69 -8.29
N GLU A 234 26.69 3.22 -8.16
CA GLU A 234 27.04 1.84 -8.49
C GLU A 234 26.49 0.88 -7.42
N ALA A 235 26.66 1.21 -6.14
CA ALA A 235 26.07 0.47 -5.02
C ALA A 235 24.54 0.50 -5.10
N PHE A 236 23.93 1.65 -5.38
CA PHE A 236 22.48 1.78 -5.54
C PHE A 236 21.94 0.88 -6.68
N MET A 237 22.63 0.89 -7.83
CA MET A 237 22.29 -0.02 -8.94
C MET A 237 22.36 -1.48 -8.53
N ALA A 238 23.43 -1.89 -7.86
CA ALA A 238 23.67 -3.28 -7.49
C ALA A 238 22.71 -3.77 -6.39
N GLU A 239 22.45 -2.94 -5.38
CA GLU A 239 21.74 -3.34 -4.16
C GLU A 239 20.24 -3.11 -4.22
N GLN A 240 19.78 -2.13 -5.00
CA GLN A 240 18.35 -1.76 -5.06
C GLN A 240 17.74 -1.94 -6.45
N VAL A 241 18.34 -1.33 -7.50
CA VAL A 241 17.74 -1.32 -8.84
C VAL A 241 17.78 -2.70 -9.48
N THR A 242 18.92 -3.36 -9.44
CA THR A 242 19.09 -4.68 -10.11
C THR A 242 18.19 -5.76 -9.48
N PRO A 243 18.12 -5.92 -8.15
CA PRO A 243 17.21 -6.89 -7.54
C PRO A 243 15.73 -6.58 -7.85
N ALA A 244 15.35 -5.30 -7.82
CA ALA A 244 13.99 -4.88 -8.18
C ALA A 244 13.65 -5.18 -9.64
N ALA A 245 14.58 -4.90 -10.56
CA ALA A 245 14.45 -5.20 -11.98
C ALA A 245 14.31 -6.71 -12.24
N VAL A 246 15.14 -7.51 -11.60
CA VAL A 246 15.06 -8.97 -11.70
C VAL A 246 13.70 -9.48 -11.18
N LYS A 247 13.26 -9.01 -10.02
CA LYS A 247 11.96 -9.39 -9.43
C LYS A 247 10.81 -9.03 -10.36
N ARG A 248 10.80 -7.80 -10.89
CA ARG A 248 9.77 -7.30 -11.77
C ARG A 248 9.73 -8.05 -13.11
N LEU A 249 10.89 -8.28 -13.71
CA LEU A 249 11.02 -9.02 -14.95
C LEU A 249 10.56 -10.48 -14.80
N ARG A 250 10.98 -11.18 -13.74
CA ARG A 250 10.54 -12.54 -13.45
C ARG A 250 9.03 -12.61 -13.29
N ARG A 251 8.44 -11.67 -12.56
CA ARG A 251 6.98 -11.57 -12.38
C ARG A 251 6.25 -11.37 -13.72
N SER A 252 6.74 -10.44 -14.55
CA SER A 252 6.16 -10.16 -15.86
C SER A 252 6.18 -11.39 -16.78
N LEU A 253 7.32 -12.08 -16.85
CA LEU A 253 7.46 -13.28 -17.66
C LEU A 253 6.59 -14.45 -17.16
N VAL A 254 6.45 -14.61 -15.85
CA VAL A 254 5.56 -15.62 -15.26
C VAL A 254 4.10 -15.30 -15.58
N LEU A 255 3.68 -14.04 -15.43
CA LEU A 255 2.33 -13.60 -15.77
C LEU A 255 2.01 -13.86 -17.24
N GLU A 256 2.92 -13.47 -18.14
CA GLU A 256 2.74 -13.66 -19.59
C GLU A 256 2.56 -15.15 -19.95
N GLU A 257 3.38 -16.01 -19.38
CA GLU A 257 3.31 -17.45 -19.65
C GLU A 257 2.07 -18.12 -19.03
N ILE A 258 1.61 -17.67 -17.85
CA ILE A 258 0.32 -18.11 -17.28
C ILE A 258 -0.83 -17.66 -18.18
N GLY A 259 -0.85 -16.40 -18.62
CA GLY A 259 -1.87 -15.90 -19.52
C GLY A 259 -1.97 -16.70 -20.82
N LYS A 260 -0.84 -17.11 -21.40
CA LYS A 260 -0.78 -17.98 -22.58
C LYS A 260 -1.29 -19.40 -22.28
N ALA A 261 -0.84 -19.98 -21.15
CA ALA A 261 -1.22 -21.34 -20.77
C ALA A 261 -2.72 -21.46 -20.47
N GLU A 262 -3.29 -20.49 -19.77
CA GLU A 262 -4.72 -20.41 -19.45
C GLU A 262 -5.57 -19.83 -20.60
N LYS A 263 -4.97 -19.43 -21.71
CA LYS A 263 -5.64 -18.85 -22.88
C LYS A 263 -6.55 -17.69 -22.51
N ILE A 264 -6.03 -16.78 -21.69
CA ILE A 264 -6.78 -15.60 -21.26
C ILE A 264 -7.07 -14.71 -22.46
N GLU A 265 -8.33 -14.54 -22.76
CA GLU A 265 -8.83 -13.65 -23.81
C GLU A 265 -9.66 -12.54 -23.18
N LEU A 266 -9.61 -11.34 -23.74
CA LEU A 266 -10.41 -10.20 -23.33
C LEU A 266 -11.55 -9.99 -24.33
N ALA A 267 -12.76 -9.84 -23.84
CA ALA A 267 -13.89 -9.50 -24.69
C ALA A 267 -13.82 -8.02 -25.13
N GLU A 268 -14.21 -7.74 -26.36
CA GLU A 268 -14.13 -6.38 -26.94
C GLU A 268 -14.92 -5.33 -26.13
N ASN A 269 -16.08 -5.73 -25.57
CA ASN A 269 -16.87 -4.87 -24.69
C ASN A 269 -16.14 -4.53 -23.38
N GLU A 270 -15.44 -5.49 -22.78
CA GLU A 270 -14.65 -5.26 -21.53
C GLU A 270 -13.49 -4.30 -21.79
N VAL A 271 -12.80 -4.46 -22.91
CA VAL A 271 -11.73 -3.56 -23.34
C VAL A 271 -12.26 -2.14 -23.52
N ASN A 272 -13.40 -2.00 -24.22
CA ASN A 272 -14.03 -0.70 -24.45
C ASN A 272 -14.48 -0.04 -23.12
N GLU A 273 -15.01 -0.81 -22.17
CA GLU A 273 -15.40 -0.31 -20.85
C GLU A 273 -14.20 0.15 -20.04
N ALA A 274 -13.11 -0.61 -20.03
CA ALA A 274 -11.88 -0.27 -19.33
C ALA A 274 -11.25 1.02 -19.88
N VAL A 275 -11.17 1.15 -21.20
CA VAL A 275 -10.65 2.36 -21.87
C VAL A 275 -11.53 3.57 -21.56
N ASN A 276 -12.84 3.44 -21.70
CA ASN A 276 -13.78 4.52 -21.42
C ASN A 276 -13.79 4.91 -19.93
N GLY A 277 -13.63 3.94 -19.02
CA GLY A 277 -13.48 4.17 -17.59
C GLY A 277 -12.24 4.99 -17.27
N THR A 278 -11.10 4.63 -17.83
CA THR A 278 -9.84 5.35 -17.67
C THR A 278 -9.92 6.78 -18.24
N LEU A 279 -10.53 6.95 -19.42
CA LEU A 279 -10.73 8.28 -20.01
C LEU A 279 -11.67 9.15 -19.17
N ARG A 280 -12.73 8.61 -18.60
CA ARG A 280 -13.63 9.33 -17.67
C ARG A 280 -12.87 9.76 -16.42
N GLN A 281 -12.12 8.87 -15.80
CA GLN A 281 -11.30 9.19 -14.63
C GLN A 281 -10.29 10.30 -14.92
N LEU A 282 -9.63 10.24 -16.07
CA LEU A 282 -8.70 11.29 -16.49
C LEU A 282 -9.42 12.64 -16.69
N SER A 283 -10.63 12.62 -17.25
CA SER A 283 -11.43 13.84 -17.48
C SER A 283 -11.87 14.55 -16.19
N THR A 284 -11.91 13.84 -15.07
CA THR A 284 -12.25 14.39 -13.74
C THR A 284 -11.02 14.87 -12.98
N THR A 285 -9.80 14.62 -13.48
CA THR A 285 -8.56 15.05 -12.83
C THR A 285 -8.39 16.56 -12.95
N PRO A 286 -8.10 17.28 -11.83
CA PRO A 286 -7.86 18.72 -11.88
C PRO A 286 -6.72 19.07 -12.84
N GLY A 287 -6.95 20.03 -13.74
CA GLY A 287 -5.98 20.46 -14.75
C GLY A 287 -6.00 19.68 -16.06
N PHE A 288 -6.90 18.71 -16.21
CA PHE A 288 -7.11 18.03 -17.49
C PHE A 288 -7.69 18.98 -18.54
N ASP A 289 -7.01 19.09 -19.70
CA ASP A 289 -7.46 19.88 -20.84
C ASP A 289 -7.88 18.93 -21.99
N PRO A 290 -9.18 18.80 -22.29
CA PRO A 290 -9.65 17.92 -23.36
C PRO A 290 -9.04 18.26 -24.73
N LYS A 291 -8.60 19.50 -24.96
CA LYS A 291 -7.98 19.93 -26.22
C LYS A 291 -6.56 19.40 -26.40
N LYS A 292 -5.92 18.93 -25.33
CA LYS A 292 -4.59 18.32 -25.36
C LYS A 292 -4.62 16.80 -25.54
N VAL A 293 -5.81 16.20 -25.60
CA VAL A 293 -5.97 14.77 -25.83
C VAL A 293 -5.63 14.49 -27.30
N THR A 294 -4.48 13.89 -27.51
CA THR A 294 -4.01 13.48 -28.83
C THR A 294 -4.36 12.01 -29.05
N GLU A 295 -4.45 11.58 -30.32
CA GLU A 295 -4.64 10.18 -30.67
C GLU A 295 -3.58 9.27 -30.07
N ARG A 296 -2.33 9.76 -29.97
CA ARG A 296 -1.23 9.04 -29.31
C ARG A 296 -1.51 8.81 -27.81
N LEU A 297 -2.05 9.81 -27.13
CA LEU A 297 -2.41 9.71 -25.72
C LEU A 297 -3.56 8.70 -25.52
N VAL A 298 -4.59 8.76 -26.37
CA VAL A 298 -5.70 7.80 -26.32
C VAL A 298 -5.21 6.38 -26.53
N ASN A 299 -4.32 6.15 -27.50
CA ASN A 299 -3.74 4.84 -27.76
C ASN A 299 -2.89 4.35 -26.58
N ALA A 300 -2.10 5.22 -25.97
CA ALA A 300 -1.32 4.86 -24.77
C ALA A 300 -2.24 4.47 -23.59
N ILE A 301 -3.30 5.24 -23.35
CA ILE A 301 -4.32 4.93 -22.32
C ILE A 301 -5.01 3.61 -22.62
N ALA A 302 -5.37 3.38 -23.90
CA ALA A 302 -6.01 2.13 -24.30
C ALA A 302 -5.08 0.92 -24.06
N MET A 303 -3.81 1.02 -24.44
CA MET A 303 -2.85 -0.05 -24.20
C MET A 303 -2.64 -0.33 -22.70
N ASP A 304 -2.53 0.72 -21.89
CA ASP A 304 -2.40 0.59 -20.43
C ASP A 304 -3.66 -0.04 -19.80
N ALA A 305 -4.85 0.42 -20.20
CA ALA A 305 -6.12 -0.17 -19.74
C ALA A 305 -6.25 -1.66 -20.10
N VAL A 306 -5.88 -2.03 -21.34
CA VAL A 306 -5.87 -3.42 -21.80
C VAL A 306 -4.87 -4.25 -20.99
N SER A 307 -3.66 -3.74 -20.77
CA SER A 307 -2.64 -4.45 -19.99
C SER A 307 -3.08 -4.67 -18.55
N ARG A 308 -3.68 -3.66 -17.91
CA ARG A 308 -4.23 -3.78 -16.55
C ARG A 308 -5.35 -4.81 -16.49
N LEU A 309 -6.30 -4.78 -17.43
CA LEU A 309 -7.40 -5.73 -17.49
C LEU A 309 -6.89 -7.16 -17.69
N TYR A 310 -5.95 -7.35 -18.62
CA TYR A 310 -5.33 -8.65 -18.88
C TYR A 310 -4.63 -9.20 -17.64
N ASN A 311 -3.81 -8.39 -16.98
CA ASN A 311 -3.14 -8.78 -15.74
C ASN A 311 -4.14 -9.11 -14.63
N ALA A 312 -5.21 -8.32 -14.48
CA ALA A 312 -6.25 -8.60 -13.49
C ALA A 312 -6.91 -9.98 -13.74
N ARG A 313 -7.21 -10.31 -14.99
CA ARG A 313 -7.77 -11.63 -15.36
C ARG A 313 -6.83 -12.78 -15.05
N ILE A 314 -5.52 -12.60 -15.30
CA ILE A 314 -4.53 -13.62 -14.95
C ILE A 314 -4.48 -13.80 -13.43
N LEU A 315 -4.49 -12.72 -12.66
CA LEU A 315 -4.48 -12.78 -11.19
C LEU A 315 -5.74 -13.45 -10.63
N GLU A 316 -6.92 -13.12 -11.17
CA GLU A 316 -8.18 -13.79 -10.81
C GLU A 316 -8.11 -15.31 -11.08
N ARG A 317 -7.60 -15.68 -12.26
CA ARG A 317 -7.42 -17.09 -12.61
C ARG A 317 -6.42 -17.80 -11.73
N LEU A 318 -5.27 -17.17 -11.44
CA LEU A 318 -4.26 -17.70 -10.55
C LEU A 318 -4.80 -17.89 -9.12
N LYS A 319 -5.58 -16.92 -8.63
CA LYS A 319 -6.27 -17.02 -7.35
C LYS A 319 -7.24 -18.22 -7.33
N ALA A 320 -8.06 -18.37 -8.37
CA ALA A 320 -9.00 -19.50 -8.47
C ALA A 320 -8.27 -20.85 -8.49
N ILE A 321 -7.10 -20.96 -9.10
CA ILE A 321 -6.26 -22.15 -9.09
C ILE A 321 -5.72 -22.39 -7.67
N ALA A 322 -5.15 -21.38 -7.05
CA ALA A 322 -4.53 -21.48 -5.73
C ALA A 322 -5.55 -21.81 -4.62
N THR A 323 -6.78 -21.29 -4.70
CA THR A 323 -7.87 -21.61 -3.77
C THR A 323 -8.60 -22.93 -4.08
N GLY A 324 -8.31 -23.57 -5.22
CA GLY A 324 -9.01 -24.77 -5.69
C GLY A 324 -10.40 -24.50 -6.28
N GLU A 325 -10.80 -23.24 -6.44
CA GLU A 325 -12.09 -22.87 -7.06
C GLU A 325 -12.12 -23.14 -8.57
N ALA A 326 -10.96 -23.09 -9.23
CA ALA A 326 -10.84 -23.38 -10.66
C ALA A 326 -11.32 -24.79 -11.04
N GLU A 327 -11.10 -25.76 -10.18
CA GLU A 327 -11.55 -27.15 -10.38
C GLU A 327 -13.08 -27.25 -10.28
N LYS A 328 -13.69 -26.53 -9.31
CA LYS A 328 -15.14 -26.50 -9.11
C LYS A 328 -15.88 -25.85 -10.27
N VAL A 329 -15.31 -24.78 -10.86
CA VAL A 329 -15.88 -24.11 -12.02
C VAL A 329 -15.80 -25.02 -13.27
N ALA A 330 -14.68 -25.70 -13.47
CA ALA A 330 -14.52 -26.64 -14.57
C ALA A 330 -15.49 -27.83 -14.47
N GLU A 331 -15.72 -28.38 -13.28
CA GLU A 331 -16.70 -29.42 -13.04
C GLU A 331 -18.14 -28.95 -13.29
N ALA A 332 -18.50 -27.73 -12.84
CA ALA A 332 -19.84 -27.16 -13.06
C ALA A 332 -20.11 -26.93 -14.57
N THR A 333 -19.13 -26.42 -15.31
CA THR A 333 -19.26 -26.20 -16.75
C THR A 333 -19.36 -27.52 -17.54
N THR A 334 -18.72 -28.59 -17.04
CA THR A 334 -18.80 -29.92 -17.64
C THR A 334 -20.16 -30.56 -17.40
N ILE A 335 -20.82 -30.30 -16.28
CA ILE A 335 -22.15 -30.81 -15.96
C ILE A 335 -23.21 -30.11 -16.84
N GLU A 336 -23.14 -28.79 -17.02
CA GLU A 336 -24.06 -28.05 -17.91
C GLU A 336 -23.91 -28.42 -19.38
N ALA A 337 -22.71 -28.72 -19.87
CA ALA A 337 -22.48 -29.18 -21.24
C ALA A 337 -22.94 -30.61 -21.48
N GLY A 338 -23.08 -31.42 -20.43
CA GLY A 338 -23.58 -32.79 -20.52
C GLY A 338 -25.10 -32.92 -20.57
N GLU A 339 -25.85 -31.90 -20.16
CA GLU A 339 -27.32 -31.94 -20.05
C GLU A 339 -28.06 -31.37 -21.28
N THR A 340 -27.37 -30.81 -22.27
CA THR A 340 -27.97 -30.25 -23.50
C THR A 340 -27.70 -31.07 -24.77
N ALA A 341 -27.78 -32.40 -24.68
CA ALA A 341 -27.86 -33.22 -25.87
C ALA A 341 -29.36 -33.43 -26.24
N PRO A 342 -29.90 -32.90 -27.34
CA PRO A 342 -31.26 -33.18 -27.73
C PRO A 342 -31.34 -34.60 -28.28
N SER A 343 -32.11 -35.45 -27.63
CA SER A 343 -32.61 -36.71 -28.20
C SER A 343 -33.57 -36.38 -29.34
N GLY A 344 -33.01 -36.28 -30.54
CA GLY A 344 -33.79 -36.17 -31.73
C GLY A 344 -34.22 -37.54 -32.22
N GLU A 345 -35.37 -37.99 -31.80
CA GLU A 345 -36.11 -39.08 -32.45
C GLU A 345 -36.74 -38.52 -33.74
N SER A 346 -36.26 -38.99 -34.88
CA SER A 346 -36.85 -38.73 -36.19
C SER A 346 -37.92 -39.75 -36.46
N GLU A 347 -39.18 -39.35 -36.40
CA GLU A 347 -40.31 -40.11 -36.96
C GLU A 347 -40.38 -39.92 -38.48
N PRO A 348 -40.62 -41.00 -39.28
CA PRO A 348 -40.71 -40.89 -40.77
C PRO A 348 -42.07 -40.42 -41.16
N ALA A 349 -42.11 -39.37 -41.98
CA ALA A 349 -43.33 -38.88 -42.61
C ALA A 349 -43.81 -39.87 -43.71
N GLU A 350 -44.97 -40.39 -43.48
CA GLU A 350 -45.75 -41.14 -44.42
C GLU A 350 -46.33 -40.21 -45.49
N LYS A 351 -46.14 -40.62 -46.79
CA LYS A 351 -46.77 -40.02 -47.94
C LYS A 351 -48.21 -40.51 -48.02
N ASP A 352 -49.13 -39.62 -48.14
CA ASP A 352 -50.36 -39.95 -48.84
C ASP A 352 -50.73 -38.86 -49.86
N ALA A 353 -51.07 -39.36 -51.07
CA ALA A 353 -51.45 -38.63 -52.25
C ALA A 353 -52.96 -38.52 -52.29
N ALA A 354 -53.42 -37.54 -53.07
CA ALA A 354 -54.62 -37.41 -53.81
C ALA A 354 -55.48 -36.20 -53.40
N GLU A 355 -55.70 -35.34 -54.27
CA GLU A 355 -56.46 -34.81 -55.33
C GLU A 355 -56.24 -33.31 -55.54
#